data_c13a53c6bf6e034945ad3297f117e803
#
_entry.id   c13a53c6bf6e034945ad3297f117e803
#
_cell.length_a   1.000
_cell.length_b   1.000
_cell.length_c   1.000
_cell.angle_alpha   90.00
_cell.angle_beta   90.00
_cell.angle_gamma   90.00
#
_symmetry.space_group_name_H-M   'P 1'
#
loop_
_entity.id
_entity.type
_entity.pdbx_description
1 polymer ?
#
loop_
_entity_poly.entity_id
_entity_poly.type
_entity_poly.pdbx_seq_one_letter_code
_entity_poly.pdbx_strand_id
1 'polypeptide(L)'
;MGNMLIAAVLVSLLPGGLQTSHPRRTITIKVTFDYDFRITPACSAKVTQGCVQQFNLYEVSLGISRRAKLLSIPVPTGATGFVKGISATTEPHLFDSGRLRLGVSAQMPDGQESDLNQCTTIIKVP
;
A
#
# COMPACT_ATOMS: atom_id res chain seq x y z
N MET A 1 7.56 3.30 -18.09
CA MET A 1 7.61 2.12 -17.25
C MET A 1 6.49 2.17 -16.21
N GLY A 2 5.30 2.02 -16.57
CA GLY A 2 4.20 2.18 -15.64
C GLY A 2 3.46 0.91 -15.27
N ASN A 3 3.82 -0.19 -15.88
CA ASN A 3 2.98 -1.38 -15.78
C ASN A 3 3.52 -2.38 -14.78
N MET A 4 3.55 -1.98 -13.53
CA MET A 4 3.76 -2.94 -12.46
C MET A 4 2.44 -3.58 -12.12
N LEU A 5 2.41 -4.89 -12.13
CA LEU A 5 1.19 -5.63 -11.89
C LEU A 5 1.07 -5.96 -10.42
N ILE A 6 0.15 -5.30 -9.77
CA ILE A 6 -0.32 -5.69 -8.45
C ILE A 6 -1.65 -6.41 -8.68
N ALA A 7 -1.65 -7.72 -8.48
CA ALA A 7 -2.76 -8.56 -8.89
C ALA A 7 -4.00 -8.36 -8.02
N ALA A 8 -3.82 -8.12 -6.74
CA ALA A 8 -4.94 -7.91 -5.83
C ALA A 8 -4.50 -7.08 -4.63
N VAL A 9 -5.40 -6.25 -4.15
CA VAL A 9 -5.21 -5.49 -2.91
C VAL A 9 -6.41 -5.75 -2.02
N LEU A 10 -6.14 -6.29 -0.84
CA LEU A 10 -7.14 -6.48 0.19
C LEU A 10 -6.83 -5.55 1.35
N VAL A 11 -7.87 -4.90 1.85
CA VAL A 11 -7.76 -4.02 2.99
C VAL A 11 -8.66 -4.54 4.10
N SER A 12 -8.07 -4.74 5.27
CA SER A 12 -8.81 -5.12 6.46
C SER A 12 -8.68 -4.03 7.50
N LEU A 13 -9.80 -3.71 8.14
CA LEU A 13 -9.81 -2.77 9.24
C LEU A 13 -9.69 -3.53 10.56
N LEU A 14 -8.75 -3.11 11.37
CA LEU A 14 -8.57 -3.66 12.70
C LEU A 14 -9.10 -2.65 13.71
N PRO A 15 -9.83 -3.11 14.73
CA PRO A 15 -10.29 -2.19 15.76
C PRO A 15 -9.09 -1.57 16.46
N GLY A 16 -9.06 -0.26 16.50
CA GLY A 16 -7.96 0.46 17.12
C GLY A 16 -8.48 1.53 18.04
N GLY A 17 -8.27 1.40 19.33
CA GLY A 17 -8.53 2.44 20.28
C GLY A 17 -9.98 2.61 20.71
N LEU A 18 -10.16 3.56 21.60
CA LEU A 18 -11.45 3.85 22.19
C LEU A 18 -12.35 4.60 21.21
N GLN A 19 -13.60 4.21 21.20
CA GLN A 19 -14.60 4.99 20.49
C GLN A 19 -14.91 6.27 21.23
N THR A 20 -14.91 7.35 20.49
CA THR A 20 -15.33 8.65 21.00
C THR A 20 -16.57 9.09 20.25
N SER A 21 -17.21 10.13 20.75
CA SER A 21 -18.35 10.75 20.08
C SER A 21 -17.94 11.58 18.86
N HIS A 22 -16.66 11.69 18.59
CA HIS A 22 -16.15 12.45 17.45
C HIS A 22 -16.36 11.70 16.14
N PRO A 23 -16.55 12.39 15.01
CA PRO A 23 -16.62 11.76 13.70
C PRO A 23 -15.31 11.10 13.28
N ARG A 24 -14.20 11.42 13.94
CA ARG A 24 -12.90 10.82 13.66
C ARG A 24 -12.71 9.55 14.44
N ARG A 25 -12.09 8.58 13.80
CA ARG A 25 -11.75 7.32 14.44
C ARG A 25 -10.30 6.97 14.16
N THR A 26 -9.66 6.40 15.17
CA THR A 26 -8.34 5.82 15.01
C THR A 26 -8.53 4.36 14.59
N ILE A 27 -7.99 4.03 13.43
CA ILE A 27 -8.06 2.67 12.90
C ILE A 27 -6.67 2.22 12.48
N THR A 28 -6.48 0.91 12.52
CA THR A 28 -5.29 0.25 12.00
C THR A 28 -5.69 -0.47 10.72
N ILE A 29 -4.92 -0.28 9.66
CA ILE A 29 -5.22 -0.86 8.35
C ILE A 29 -4.20 -1.95 8.08
N LYS A 30 -4.69 -3.15 7.78
CA LYS A 30 -3.85 -4.21 7.25
C LYS A 30 -4.10 -4.29 5.75
N VAL A 31 -3.04 -4.14 4.97
CA VAL A 31 -3.08 -4.28 3.52
C VAL A 31 -2.42 -5.60 3.14
N THR A 32 -3.02 -6.28 2.18
CA THR A 32 -2.46 -7.52 1.62
C THR A 32 -2.60 -7.45 0.11
N PHE A 33 -1.54 -7.78 -0.62
CA PHE A 33 -1.56 -7.74 -2.07
C PHE A 33 -0.57 -8.77 -2.63
N ASP A 34 -0.72 -9.03 -3.93
CA ASP A 34 0.17 -9.92 -4.68
C ASP A 34 1.01 -9.10 -5.64
N TYR A 35 2.23 -9.56 -5.92
CA TYR A 35 3.09 -8.88 -6.88
C TYR A 35 3.87 -9.87 -7.72
N ASP A 36 4.00 -9.54 -9.01
CA ASP A 36 4.72 -10.40 -9.96
C ASP A 36 6.13 -9.85 -10.21
N PHE A 37 7.11 -10.43 -9.53
CA PHE A 37 8.51 -10.05 -9.68
C PHE A 37 9.15 -10.58 -10.95
N ARG A 38 8.42 -11.32 -11.78
CA ARG A 38 8.90 -11.71 -13.11
C ARG A 38 8.89 -10.53 -14.07
N ILE A 39 7.96 -9.59 -13.86
CA ILE A 39 7.86 -8.38 -14.69
C ILE A 39 8.90 -7.37 -14.28
N THR A 40 9.02 -7.09 -12.99
CA THR A 40 10.04 -6.21 -12.44
C THR A 40 10.63 -6.88 -11.22
N PRO A 41 11.93 -7.24 -11.27
CA PRO A 41 12.53 -7.99 -10.18
C PRO A 41 12.64 -7.19 -8.90
N ALA A 42 12.77 -7.89 -7.79
CA ALA A 42 13.12 -7.27 -6.53
C ALA A 42 14.58 -6.83 -6.54
N CYS A 43 14.88 -5.74 -5.89
CA CYS A 43 16.26 -5.30 -5.73
C CYS A 43 17.03 -6.28 -4.83
N SER A 44 18.31 -6.44 -5.12
CA SER A 44 19.21 -7.33 -4.38
C SER A 44 20.61 -6.75 -4.41
N ALA A 45 21.56 -7.44 -3.81
CA ALA A 45 22.96 -7.04 -3.86
C ALA A 45 23.50 -6.96 -5.31
N LYS A 46 22.95 -7.75 -6.22
CA LYS A 46 23.37 -7.79 -7.62
C LYS A 46 22.50 -6.96 -8.55
N VAL A 47 21.25 -6.69 -8.16
CA VAL A 47 20.30 -5.94 -8.99
C VAL A 47 19.93 -4.67 -8.22
N THR A 48 20.53 -3.56 -8.63
CA THR A 48 20.40 -2.29 -7.90
C THR A 48 19.66 -1.21 -8.69
N GLN A 49 19.29 -1.50 -9.93
CA GLN A 49 18.54 -0.58 -10.78
C GLN A 49 17.49 -1.35 -11.56
N GLY A 50 16.42 -0.66 -11.92
CA GLY A 50 15.32 -1.29 -12.64
C GLY A 50 14.61 -2.37 -11.82
N CYS A 51 14.62 -2.23 -10.52
CA CYS A 51 14.09 -3.20 -9.59
C CYS A 51 13.20 -2.53 -8.55
N VAL A 52 12.36 -3.33 -7.89
CA VAL A 52 11.49 -2.84 -6.82
C VAL A 52 12.27 -2.80 -5.52
N GLN A 53 12.39 -1.61 -4.95
CA GLN A 53 13.05 -1.40 -3.68
C GLN A 53 12.09 -1.54 -2.50
N GLN A 54 10.89 -1.03 -2.67
CA GLN A 54 9.84 -1.07 -1.64
C GLN A 54 8.50 -0.80 -2.28
N PHE A 55 7.45 -1.04 -1.52
CA PHE A 55 6.10 -0.60 -1.86
C PHE A 55 5.68 0.53 -0.94
N ASN A 56 4.75 1.34 -1.40
CA ASN A 56 4.21 2.44 -0.62
C ASN A 56 2.70 2.35 -0.59
N LEU A 57 2.13 2.50 0.60
CA LEU A 57 0.69 2.58 0.79
C LEU A 57 0.30 4.04 0.97
N TYR A 58 -0.66 4.48 0.17
CA TYR A 58 -1.16 5.85 0.22
C TYR A 58 -2.63 5.90 0.50
N GLU A 59 -3.04 6.92 1.22
CA GLU A 59 -4.43 7.35 1.26
C GLU A 59 -4.66 8.33 0.11
N VAL A 60 -5.67 8.05 -0.71
CA VAL A 60 -5.98 8.86 -1.89
C VAL A 60 -7.39 9.42 -1.84
N SER A 61 -7.96 9.53 -0.66
CA SER A 61 -9.34 9.99 -0.48
C SER A 61 -9.57 11.41 -1.00
N LEU A 62 -8.53 12.24 -0.98
CA LEU A 62 -8.58 13.62 -1.48
C LEU A 62 -8.06 13.74 -2.91
N GLY A 63 -7.88 12.62 -3.61
CA GLY A 63 -7.34 12.58 -4.96
C GLY A 63 -5.88 12.16 -4.99
N ILE A 64 -5.43 11.69 -6.16
CA ILE A 64 -4.07 11.16 -6.32
C ILE A 64 -3.02 12.26 -6.10
N SER A 65 -3.31 13.48 -6.52
CA SER A 65 -2.39 14.60 -6.35
C SER A 65 -2.22 15.03 -4.88
N ARG A 66 -3.13 14.63 -4.04
CA ARG A 66 -3.10 14.93 -2.59
C ARG A 66 -2.94 13.67 -1.77
N ARG A 67 -2.29 12.68 -2.34
CA ARG A 67 -2.08 11.42 -1.65
C ARG A 67 -1.19 11.61 -0.43
N ALA A 68 -1.52 10.89 0.62
CA ALA A 68 -0.73 10.88 1.85
C ALA A 68 -0.17 9.49 2.06
N LYS A 69 1.15 9.40 2.23
CA LYS A 69 1.81 8.13 2.44
C LYS A 69 1.55 7.65 3.87
N LEU A 70 0.98 6.47 3.98
CA LEU A 70 0.70 5.86 5.27
C LEU A 70 1.81 4.92 5.73
N LEU A 71 2.47 4.24 4.80
CA LEU A 71 3.37 3.16 5.16
C LEU A 71 4.30 2.84 3.99
N SER A 72 5.56 2.57 4.30
CA SER A 72 6.49 1.92 3.37
C SER A 72 6.54 0.43 3.71
N ILE A 73 6.43 -0.40 2.69
CA ILE A 73 6.35 -1.85 2.83
C ILE A 73 7.60 -2.46 2.22
N PRO A 74 8.42 -3.15 3.00
CA PRO A 74 9.62 -3.76 2.46
C PRO A 74 9.29 -4.91 1.51
N VAL A 75 10.15 -5.12 0.53
CA VAL A 75 10.06 -6.29 -0.33
C VAL A 75 10.45 -7.52 0.49
N PRO A 76 9.68 -8.62 0.39
CA PRO A 76 10.05 -9.84 1.11
C PRO A 76 11.43 -10.33 0.70
N THR A 77 12.21 -10.81 1.66
CA THR A 77 13.55 -11.32 1.41
C THR A 77 13.51 -12.48 0.44
N GLY A 78 14.35 -12.43 -0.61
CA GLY A 78 14.42 -13.49 -1.59
C GLY A 78 13.22 -13.56 -2.52
N ALA A 79 12.45 -12.49 -2.64
CA ALA A 79 11.24 -12.48 -3.47
C ALA A 79 11.58 -12.71 -4.95
N THR A 80 10.99 -13.73 -5.54
CA THR A 80 11.11 -14.04 -6.95
C THR A 80 9.78 -14.59 -7.46
N GLY A 81 9.54 -14.43 -8.77
CA GLY A 81 8.32 -14.94 -9.36
C GLY A 81 7.07 -14.20 -8.89
N PHE A 82 5.97 -14.87 -8.90
CA PHE A 82 4.70 -14.33 -8.43
C PHE A 82 4.57 -14.59 -6.94
N VAL A 83 4.58 -13.52 -6.15
CA VAL A 83 4.51 -13.62 -4.69
C VAL A 83 3.13 -13.19 -4.23
N LYS A 84 2.47 -14.08 -3.50
CA LYS A 84 1.14 -13.84 -2.94
C LYS A 84 1.24 -13.42 -1.49
N GLY A 85 0.30 -12.56 -1.07
CA GLY A 85 0.11 -12.28 0.33
C GLY A 85 1.17 -11.40 0.95
N ILE A 86 1.74 -10.48 0.18
CA ILE A 86 2.59 -9.44 0.76
C ILE A 86 1.68 -8.57 1.64
N SER A 87 1.98 -8.49 2.93
CA SER A 87 1.11 -7.78 3.85
C SER A 87 1.89 -6.86 4.77
N ALA A 88 1.20 -5.83 5.23
CA ALA A 88 1.73 -4.90 6.20
C ALA A 88 0.57 -4.25 6.95
N THR A 89 0.88 -3.77 8.14
CA THR A 89 -0.12 -3.14 9.01
C THR A 89 0.36 -1.75 9.36
N THR A 90 -0.52 -0.77 9.21
CA THR A 90 -0.19 0.61 9.56
C THR A 90 -0.17 0.79 11.06
N GLU A 91 0.55 1.84 11.52
CA GLU A 91 0.30 2.38 12.83
C GLU A 91 -1.16 2.87 12.91
N PRO A 92 -1.74 2.98 14.12
CA PRO A 92 -3.06 3.57 14.25
C PRO A 92 -3.08 4.94 13.60
N HIS A 93 -4.07 5.15 12.73
CA HIS A 93 -4.17 6.37 11.95
C HIS A 93 -5.56 6.96 12.14
N LEU A 94 -5.61 8.28 12.29
CA LEU A 94 -6.85 8.98 12.52
C LEU A 94 -7.50 9.37 11.19
N PHE A 95 -8.69 8.88 10.97
CA PHE A 95 -9.48 9.20 9.78
C PHE A 95 -10.72 9.98 10.15
N ASP A 96 -11.11 10.90 9.29
CA ASP A 96 -12.42 11.53 9.39
C ASP A 96 -13.49 10.51 8.97
N SER A 97 -14.70 10.70 9.47
CA SER A 97 -15.82 9.88 9.01
C SER A 97 -16.02 10.09 7.51
N GLY A 98 -16.36 9.04 6.80
CA GLY A 98 -16.54 9.10 5.37
C GLY A 98 -15.96 7.89 4.66
N ARG A 99 -15.44 8.11 3.46
CA ARG A 99 -14.91 7.06 2.61
C ARG A 99 -13.40 7.07 2.63
N LEU A 100 -12.83 5.90 2.83
CA LEU A 100 -11.41 5.69 2.78
C LEU A 100 -11.03 5.06 1.44
N ARG A 101 -10.10 5.68 0.71
CA ARG A 101 -9.57 5.16 -0.54
C ARG A 101 -8.08 5.00 -0.40
N LEU A 102 -7.59 3.85 -0.80
CA LEU A 102 -6.19 3.48 -0.64
C LEU A 102 -5.60 3.06 -1.98
N GLY A 103 -4.29 3.18 -2.09
CA GLY A 103 -3.55 2.70 -3.25
C GLY A 103 -2.15 2.26 -2.86
N VAL A 104 -1.61 1.32 -3.61
CA VAL A 104 -0.25 0.80 -3.41
C VAL A 104 0.55 1.05 -4.68
N SER A 105 1.77 1.55 -4.52
CA SER A 105 2.73 1.70 -5.61
C SER A 105 3.99 0.90 -5.30
N ALA A 106 4.75 0.60 -6.35
CA ALA A 106 6.08 0.03 -6.22
C ALA A 106 7.10 1.11 -6.52
N GLN A 107 8.12 1.21 -5.71
CA GLN A 107 9.16 2.24 -5.83
C GLN A 107 10.49 1.64 -6.25
N MET A 108 11.13 2.30 -7.22
CA MET A 108 12.47 1.97 -7.70
C MET A 108 13.54 2.69 -6.87
N PRO A 109 14.82 2.25 -6.94
CA PRO A 109 15.89 2.91 -6.21
C PRO A 109 16.09 4.38 -6.56
N ASP A 110 15.74 4.80 -7.77
CA ASP A 110 15.84 6.20 -8.20
C ASP A 110 14.68 7.08 -7.69
N GLY A 111 13.75 6.51 -6.94
CA GLY A 111 12.61 7.21 -6.41
C GLY A 111 11.38 7.17 -7.30
N GLN A 112 11.48 6.68 -8.53
CA GLN A 112 10.31 6.54 -9.40
C GLN A 112 9.36 5.51 -8.83
N GLU A 113 8.06 5.81 -8.92
CA GLU A 113 7.02 4.92 -8.46
C GLU A 113 6.13 4.52 -9.63
N SER A 114 5.61 3.30 -9.55
CA SER A 114 4.58 2.85 -10.48
C SER A 114 3.28 3.62 -10.24
N ASP A 115 2.36 3.52 -11.19
CA ASP A 115 1.00 3.99 -10.97
C ASP A 115 0.39 3.28 -9.76
N LEU A 116 -0.47 4.00 -9.05
CA LEU A 116 -1.16 3.43 -7.90
C LEU A 116 -2.16 2.39 -8.37
N ASN A 117 -2.08 1.21 -7.78
CA ASN A 117 -3.15 0.24 -7.86
C ASN A 117 -4.16 0.59 -6.77
N GLN A 118 -5.19 1.30 -7.14
CA GLN A 118 -6.18 1.76 -6.18
C GLN A 118 -7.07 0.62 -5.72
N CYS A 119 -7.23 0.53 -4.42
CA CYS A 119 -8.24 -0.35 -3.86
C CYS A 119 -9.60 0.31 -4.07
N THR A 120 -10.47 -0.36 -4.81
CA THR A 120 -11.81 0.16 -5.10
C THR A 120 -12.77 -0.03 -3.94
N THR A 121 -12.35 -0.71 -2.91
CA THR A 121 -13.18 -0.90 -1.73
C THR A 121 -13.33 0.44 -1.01
N ILE A 122 -14.55 0.93 -1.01
CA ILE A 122 -14.89 2.14 -0.27
C ILE A 122 -15.32 1.72 1.11
N ILE A 123 -14.52 2.09 2.10
CA ILE A 123 -14.81 1.75 3.48
C ILE A 123 -15.44 2.98 4.13
N LYS A 124 -16.67 2.81 4.61
CA LYS A 124 -17.28 3.83 5.43
C LYS A 124 -16.62 3.78 6.78
N VAL A 125 -16.00 4.88 7.15
CA VAL A 125 -15.53 5.08 8.52
C VAL A 125 -16.73 5.62 9.29
N PRO A 126 -17.24 4.85 10.22
CA PRO A 126 -18.46 5.26 10.95
C PRO A 126 -18.22 6.48 11.80
#